data_7f0acea0c4f98a9dfa3bde67f9657f07
#
_entry.id   7f0acea0c4f98a9dfa3bde67f9657f07
#
_cell.length_a   1.000
_cell.length_b   1.000
_cell.length_c   1.000
_cell.angle_alpha   90.00
_cell.angle_beta   90.00
_cell.angle_gamma   90.00
#
_symmetry.space_group_name_H-M   'P 1'
#
loop_
_entity.id
_entity.type
_entity.pdbx_description
1 polymer ?
#
loop_
_entity_poly.entity_id
_entity_poly.type
_entity_poly.pdbx_seq_one_letter_code
_entity_poly.pdbx_strand_id
1 'polypeptide(L)'
;YNHNTDTLSEKLKEGGTKMPKGSVELTQARKDEIIDACAGLYEHMSFRDITIKEIGRATSFTRTSIYNYYQTKEEIFLALLQREYAVWEQDLCAVAAEEALSRAQLAQALAASLAKRPQMLKLLAMNLYDIEENSRMERLVDFKRVYGASIRAVEACLARLVPPMDRAEQE
;
A
#
# COMPACT_ATOMS: atom_id res chain seq x y z
N TYR A 1 -48.58 7.74 30.74
CA TYR A 1 -47.12 7.88 30.95
C TYR A 1 -46.41 6.90 30.05
N ASN A 2 -46.10 7.27 28.82
CA ASN A 2 -45.06 6.66 27.97
C ASN A 2 -45.03 7.43 26.62
N HIS A 3 -44.26 8.51 26.57
CA HIS A 3 -44.00 9.21 25.31
C HIS A 3 -42.73 10.02 25.48
N ASN A 4 -41.57 9.40 25.64
CA ASN A 4 -40.28 10.15 25.55
C ASN A 4 -39.02 9.28 25.37
N THR A 5 -39.12 8.04 24.89
CA THR A 5 -37.94 7.20 24.64
C THR A 5 -37.62 6.97 23.17
N ASP A 6 -38.50 7.30 22.24
CA ASP A 6 -38.27 7.07 20.80
C ASP A 6 -37.53 8.21 20.09
N THR A 7 -37.51 9.43 20.64
CA THR A 7 -36.87 10.60 20.02
C THR A 7 -35.36 10.67 20.24
N LEU A 8 -34.80 9.92 21.18
CA LEU A 8 -33.35 9.86 21.42
C LEU A 8 -32.65 8.82 20.58
N SER A 9 -33.32 7.78 20.13
CA SER A 9 -32.74 6.75 19.24
C SER A 9 -32.64 7.17 17.78
N GLU A 10 -33.47 8.10 17.32
CA GLU A 10 -33.39 8.60 15.95
C GLU A 10 -32.27 9.66 15.76
N LYS A 11 -31.95 10.44 16.79
CA LYS A 11 -30.89 11.45 16.71
C LYS A 11 -29.46 10.90 16.72
N LEU A 12 -29.25 9.64 17.06
CA LEU A 12 -27.93 9.00 17.05
C LEU A 12 -27.56 8.32 15.72
N LYS A 13 -28.46 8.28 14.74
CA LYS A 13 -28.22 7.68 13.41
C LYS A 13 -27.83 8.66 12.31
N GLU A 14 -27.85 9.96 12.54
CA GLU A 14 -27.55 10.98 11.51
C GLU A 14 -26.24 11.73 11.68
N GLY A 15 -25.26 11.18 12.42
CA GLY A 15 -23.94 11.79 12.66
C GLY A 15 -22.82 11.36 11.70
N GLY A 16 -23.10 10.58 10.68
CA GLY A 16 -22.13 10.24 9.66
C GLY A 16 -22.08 11.30 8.54
N THR A 17 -21.33 12.38 8.73
CA THR A 17 -21.10 13.38 7.67
C THR A 17 -20.37 12.69 6.51
N LYS A 18 -21.12 12.19 5.52
CA LYS A 18 -20.56 11.76 4.24
C LYS A 18 -19.86 12.96 3.62
N MET A 19 -18.54 12.96 3.62
CA MET A 19 -17.78 13.97 2.87
C MET A 19 -18.25 14.00 1.41
N PRO A 20 -18.43 15.20 0.80
CA PRO A 20 -18.79 15.30 -0.61
C PRO A 20 -17.80 14.49 -1.47
N LYS A 21 -18.28 13.78 -2.50
CA LYS A 21 -17.44 12.96 -3.40
C LYS A 21 -16.21 13.72 -3.91
N GLY A 22 -16.33 14.96 -4.32
CA GLY A 22 -15.21 15.79 -4.78
C GLY A 22 -14.15 16.06 -3.69
N SER A 23 -14.51 16.03 -2.39
CA SER A 23 -13.55 16.15 -1.28
C SER A 23 -12.73 14.89 -1.09
N VAL A 24 -13.30 13.72 -1.32
CA VAL A 24 -12.60 12.42 -1.22
C VAL A 24 -11.63 12.25 -2.39
N GLU A 25 -12.06 12.55 -3.60
CA GLU A 25 -11.25 12.50 -4.81
C GLU A 25 -10.06 13.46 -4.73
N LEU A 26 -10.29 14.70 -4.27
CA LEU A 26 -9.21 15.67 -4.08
C LEU A 26 -8.23 15.22 -2.99
N THR A 27 -8.72 14.62 -1.91
CA THR A 27 -7.88 14.06 -0.84
C THR A 27 -6.99 12.94 -1.38
N GLN A 28 -7.54 12.04 -2.20
CA GLN A 28 -6.78 10.96 -2.80
C GLN A 28 -5.72 11.50 -3.78
N ALA A 29 -6.10 12.40 -4.68
CA ALA A 29 -5.18 13.02 -5.64
C ALA A 29 -3.98 13.69 -4.94
N ARG A 30 -4.21 14.36 -3.80
CA ARG A 30 -3.12 14.96 -3.01
C ARG A 30 -2.23 13.92 -2.33
N LYS A 31 -2.79 12.83 -1.83
CA LYS A 31 -1.99 11.72 -1.30
C LYS A 31 -1.12 11.10 -2.38
N ASP A 32 -1.68 10.90 -3.58
CA ASP A 32 -0.96 10.33 -4.70
C ASP A 32 0.17 11.25 -5.15
N GLU A 33 -0.05 12.57 -5.23
CA GLU A 33 0.99 13.55 -5.54
C GLU A 33 2.14 13.53 -4.51
N ILE A 34 1.84 13.36 -3.20
CA ILE A 34 2.87 13.24 -2.16
C ILE A 34 3.69 11.96 -2.36
N ILE A 35 3.03 10.83 -2.66
CA ILE A 35 3.69 9.56 -2.89
C ILE A 35 4.54 9.63 -4.17
N ASP A 36 4.04 10.25 -5.23
CA ASP A 36 4.80 10.44 -6.49
C ASP A 36 6.04 11.31 -6.29
N ALA A 37 5.90 12.40 -5.55
CA ALA A 37 7.04 13.24 -5.19
C ALA A 37 8.10 12.47 -4.39
N CYS A 38 7.66 11.66 -3.41
CA CYS A 38 8.55 10.80 -2.62
C CYS A 38 9.24 9.76 -3.51
N ALA A 39 8.50 9.11 -4.41
CA ALA A 39 9.01 8.12 -5.35
C ALA A 39 10.10 8.70 -6.26
N GLY A 40 9.85 9.86 -6.87
CA GLY A 40 10.82 10.54 -7.73
C GLY A 40 12.09 10.96 -6.98
N LEU A 41 11.97 11.46 -5.77
CA LEU A 41 13.15 11.78 -4.94
C LEU A 41 13.92 10.51 -4.57
N TYR A 42 13.21 9.42 -4.25
CA TYR A 42 13.84 8.17 -3.85
C TYR A 42 14.59 7.45 -4.97
N GLU A 43 14.36 7.77 -6.23
CA GLU A 43 15.18 7.27 -7.35
C GLU A 43 16.65 7.69 -7.19
N HIS A 44 16.90 8.92 -6.73
CA HIS A 44 18.22 9.57 -6.72
C HIS A 44 18.78 9.86 -5.33
N MET A 45 17.95 9.78 -4.29
CA MET A 45 18.33 10.08 -2.91
C MET A 45 18.19 8.84 -2.02
N SER A 46 18.88 8.85 -0.87
CA SER A 46 18.67 7.82 0.14
C SER A 46 17.47 8.16 1.01
N PHE A 47 16.90 7.15 1.68
CA PHE A 47 15.84 7.35 2.68
C PHE A 47 16.22 8.38 3.76
N ARG A 48 17.49 8.40 4.18
CA ARG A 48 17.99 9.30 5.23
C ARG A 48 17.97 10.76 4.80
N ASP A 49 18.27 11.03 3.53
CA ASP A 49 18.40 12.37 2.99
C ASP A 49 17.04 12.98 2.60
N ILE A 50 16.03 12.15 2.35
CA ILE A 50 14.67 12.61 2.04
C ILE A 50 13.98 13.06 3.33
N THR A 51 13.46 14.27 3.30
CA THR A 51 12.66 14.86 4.39
C THR A 51 11.30 15.32 3.86
N ILE A 52 10.34 15.56 4.78
CA ILE A 52 9.04 16.15 4.39
C ILE A 52 9.23 17.52 3.69
N LYS A 53 10.33 18.22 3.98
CA LYS A 53 10.63 19.50 3.33
C LYS A 53 10.99 19.29 1.85
N GLU A 54 11.82 18.30 1.51
CA GLU A 54 12.18 17.96 0.13
C GLU A 54 10.94 17.47 -0.62
N ILE A 55 10.13 16.58 -0.02
CA ILE A 55 8.88 16.11 -0.61
C ILE A 55 7.94 17.29 -0.89
N GLY A 56 7.79 18.20 0.08
CA GLY A 56 6.95 19.40 -0.09
C GLY A 56 7.42 20.35 -1.18
N ARG A 57 8.71 20.40 -1.50
CA ARG A 57 9.24 21.20 -2.63
C ARG A 57 8.90 20.59 -3.99
N ALA A 58 8.68 19.29 -4.04
CA ALA A 58 8.33 18.55 -5.24
C ALA A 58 6.82 18.38 -5.45
N THR A 59 5.98 18.95 -4.56
CA THR A 59 4.50 18.97 -4.69
C THR A 59 4.00 20.35 -5.08
N SER A 60 2.77 20.40 -5.60
CA SER A 60 2.08 21.65 -5.97
C SER A 60 1.56 22.48 -4.77
N PHE A 61 1.66 21.95 -3.55
CA PHE A 61 1.14 22.57 -2.33
C PHE A 61 2.19 22.67 -1.21
N THR A 62 1.87 23.41 -0.15
CA THR A 62 2.85 23.72 0.90
C THR A 62 3.19 22.50 1.76
N ARG A 63 4.43 22.48 2.31
CA ARG A 63 4.85 21.48 3.31
C ARG A 63 3.83 21.31 4.44
N THR A 64 3.25 22.39 4.93
CA THR A 64 2.25 22.36 6.01
C THR A 64 1.02 21.53 5.62
N SER A 65 0.64 21.56 4.34
CA SER A 65 -0.48 20.77 3.83
C SER A 65 -0.21 19.27 3.82
N ILE A 66 1.06 18.84 3.75
CA ILE A 66 1.42 17.40 3.82
C ILE A 66 1.00 16.81 5.16
N TYR A 67 1.17 17.54 6.25
CA TYR A 67 0.81 17.07 7.59
C TYR A 67 -0.69 16.80 7.79
N ASN A 68 -1.55 17.27 6.89
CA ASN A 68 -2.97 16.88 6.87
C ASN A 68 -3.16 15.41 6.42
N TYR A 69 -2.18 14.81 5.75
CA TYR A 69 -2.24 13.46 5.17
C TYR A 69 -1.27 12.50 5.84
N TYR A 70 -0.03 12.93 6.09
CA TYR A 70 1.05 12.13 6.64
C TYR A 70 1.77 12.88 7.76
N GLN A 71 1.96 12.24 8.92
CA GLN A 71 2.60 12.88 10.07
C GLN A 71 4.13 12.78 10.03
N THR A 72 4.64 11.69 9.41
CA THR A 72 6.06 11.40 9.31
C THR A 72 6.43 11.07 7.86
N LYS A 73 7.73 11.12 7.53
CA LYS A 73 8.19 10.64 6.22
C LYS A 73 8.04 9.12 6.10
N GLU A 74 8.16 8.42 7.22
CA GLU A 74 8.00 6.98 7.33
C GLU A 74 6.61 6.56 6.86
N GLU A 75 5.55 7.29 7.21
CA GLU A 75 4.19 7.06 6.71
C GLU A 75 4.09 7.25 5.18
N ILE A 76 4.85 8.19 4.60
CA ILE A 76 4.87 8.39 3.15
C ILE A 76 5.59 7.22 2.47
N PHE A 77 6.71 6.77 3.02
CA PHE A 77 7.45 5.60 2.53
C PHE A 77 6.64 4.30 2.69
N LEU A 78 5.89 4.15 3.78
CA LEU A 78 4.98 3.04 3.98
C LEU A 78 3.86 3.02 2.92
N ALA A 79 3.30 4.20 2.61
CA ALA A 79 2.30 4.35 1.56
C ALA A 79 2.87 4.08 0.16
N LEU A 80 4.12 4.47 -0.10
CA LEU A 80 4.82 4.13 -1.33
C LEU A 80 5.00 2.61 -1.47
N LEU A 81 5.48 1.95 -0.41
CA LEU A 81 5.64 0.50 -0.39
C LEU A 81 4.28 -0.22 -0.55
N GLN A 82 3.22 0.27 0.09
CA GLN A 82 1.87 -0.23 -0.08
C GLN A 82 1.40 -0.17 -1.54
N ARG A 83 1.67 0.95 -2.23
CA ARG A 83 1.35 1.12 -3.65
C ARG A 83 2.12 0.13 -4.52
N GLU A 84 3.40 -0.07 -4.26
CA GLU A 84 4.23 -1.03 -4.97
C GLU A 84 3.70 -2.47 -4.82
N TYR A 85 3.31 -2.87 -3.61
CA TYR A 85 2.69 -4.17 -3.36
C TYR A 85 1.35 -4.34 -4.08
N ALA A 86 0.50 -3.30 -4.10
CA ALA A 86 -0.78 -3.35 -4.78
C ALA A 86 -0.63 -3.54 -6.30
N VAL A 87 0.38 -2.91 -6.90
CA VAL A 87 0.67 -3.09 -8.33
C VAL A 87 1.34 -4.45 -8.61
N TRP A 88 2.19 -4.94 -7.69
CA TRP A 88 2.78 -6.28 -7.81
C TRP A 88 1.73 -7.39 -7.68
N GLU A 89 0.75 -7.23 -6.81
CA GLU A 89 -0.39 -8.15 -6.68
C GLU A 89 -1.12 -8.34 -8.03
N GLN A 90 -1.30 -7.28 -8.81
CA GLN A 90 -1.92 -7.37 -10.13
C GLN A 90 -1.10 -8.23 -11.10
N ASP A 91 0.24 -8.08 -11.13
CA ASP A 91 1.11 -8.94 -11.91
C ASP A 91 1.02 -10.41 -11.46
N LEU A 92 0.99 -10.65 -10.14
CA LEU A 92 0.83 -12.00 -9.58
C LEU A 92 -0.52 -12.63 -9.94
N CYS A 93 -1.60 -11.85 -9.89
CA CYS A 93 -2.92 -12.32 -10.31
C CYS A 93 -2.93 -12.75 -11.79
N ALA A 94 -2.20 -12.04 -12.65
CA ALA A 94 -2.05 -12.43 -14.05
C ALA A 94 -1.31 -13.78 -14.18
N VAL A 95 -0.23 -14.01 -13.43
CA VAL A 95 0.49 -15.28 -13.37
C VAL A 95 -0.41 -16.41 -12.84
N ALA A 96 -1.18 -16.14 -11.78
CA ALA A 96 -2.10 -17.11 -11.19
C ALA A 96 -3.29 -17.46 -12.10
N ALA A 97 -3.55 -16.69 -13.15
CA ALA A 97 -4.58 -16.98 -14.14
C ALA A 97 -4.14 -18.03 -15.17
N GLU A 98 -2.84 -18.36 -15.27
CA GLU A 98 -2.33 -19.43 -16.13
C GLU A 98 -2.89 -20.78 -15.68
N GLU A 99 -3.17 -21.68 -16.64
CA GLU A 99 -3.79 -22.97 -16.32
C GLU A 99 -2.83 -23.93 -15.60
N ALA A 100 -1.57 -23.99 -16.04
CA ALA A 100 -0.54 -24.86 -15.48
C ALA A 100 0.84 -24.26 -15.73
N LEU A 101 1.71 -24.34 -14.72
CA LEU A 101 3.08 -23.83 -14.80
C LEU A 101 4.07 -24.88 -14.32
N SER A 102 5.18 -25.05 -15.04
CA SER A 102 6.35 -25.73 -14.50
C SER A 102 7.05 -24.83 -13.49
N ARG A 103 7.86 -25.42 -12.60
CA ARG A 103 8.67 -24.66 -11.61
C ARG A 103 9.55 -23.59 -12.29
N ALA A 104 10.13 -23.91 -13.45
CA ALA A 104 10.97 -22.98 -14.20
C ALA A 104 10.16 -21.79 -14.75
N GLN A 105 8.97 -22.04 -15.30
CA GLN A 105 8.08 -20.99 -15.82
C GLN A 105 7.59 -20.08 -14.68
N LEU A 106 7.19 -20.65 -13.55
CA LEU A 106 6.78 -19.84 -12.38
C LEU A 106 7.94 -19.00 -11.87
N ALA A 107 9.13 -19.60 -11.69
CA ALA A 107 10.30 -18.86 -11.23
C ALA A 107 10.65 -17.69 -12.16
N GLN A 108 10.58 -17.91 -13.48
CA GLN A 108 10.82 -16.87 -14.48
C GLN A 108 9.73 -15.78 -14.42
N ALA A 109 8.45 -16.14 -14.28
CA ALA A 109 7.35 -15.19 -14.20
C ALA A 109 7.46 -14.31 -12.92
N LEU A 110 7.76 -14.91 -11.77
CA LEU A 110 7.99 -14.18 -10.52
C LEU A 110 9.19 -13.26 -10.63
N ALA A 111 10.33 -13.73 -11.14
CA ALA A 111 11.52 -12.91 -11.35
C ALA A 111 11.23 -11.72 -12.30
N ALA A 112 10.52 -11.96 -13.40
CA ALA A 112 10.13 -10.92 -14.35
C ALA A 112 9.17 -9.89 -13.72
N SER A 113 8.24 -10.32 -12.87
CA SER A 113 7.34 -9.41 -12.16
C SER A 113 8.08 -8.49 -11.18
N LEU A 114 9.08 -9.01 -10.47
CA LEU A 114 9.92 -8.24 -9.55
C LEU A 114 10.91 -7.32 -10.28
N ALA A 115 11.45 -7.76 -11.42
CA ALA A 115 12.39 -6.95 -12.23
C ALA A 115 11.78 -5.64 -12.74
N LYS A 116 10.46 -5.57 -12.88
CA LYS A 116 9.72 -4.34 -13.22
C LYS A 116 9.66 -3.32 -12.06
N ARG A 117 10.11 -3.70 -10.83
CA ARG A 117 9.86 -2.96 -9.58
C ARG A 117 11.13 -2.65 -8.80
N PRO A 118 12.11 -1.94 -9.43
CA PRO A 118 13.37 -1.64 -8.76
C PRO A 118 13.17 -0.82 -7.49
N GLN A 119 12.16 0.06 -7.45
CA GLN A 119 11.83 0.89 -6.29
C GLN A 119 11.29 0.03 -5.13
N MET A 120 10.42 -0.94 -5.40
CA MET A 120 9.95 -1.90 -4.40
C MET A 120 11.13 -2.70 -3.81
N LEU A 121 12.02 -3.22 -4.65
CA LEU A 121 13.18 -3.97 -4.21
C LEU A 121 14.13 -3.11 -3.36
N LYS A 122 14.32 -1.84 -3.74
CA LYS A 122 15.10 -0.88 -2.98
C LYS A 122 14.48 -0.61 -1.60
N LEU A 123 13.14 -0.51 -1.51
CA LEU A 123 12.41 -0.35 -0.25
C LEU A 123 12.54 -1.60 0.64
N LEU A 124 12.42 -2.80 0.08
CA LEU A 124 12.55 -4.06 0.81
C LEU A 124 13.97 -4.31 1.35
N ALA A 125 14.98 -3.73 0.71
CA ALA A 125 16.36 -3.80 1.20
C ALA A 125 16.62 -2.88 2.41
N MET A 126 15.65 -2.03 2.80
CA MET A 126 15.75 -1.17 3.97
C MET A 126 15.30 -1.92 5.24
N ASN A 127 15.71 -1.38 6.41
CA ASN A 127 15.15 -1.81 7.68
C ASN A 127 13.70 -1.27 7.81
N LEU A 128 12.72 -2.14 7.55
CA LEU A 128 11.29 -1.77 7.63
C LEU A 128 10.83 -1.50 9.07
N TYR A 129 11.57 -1.96 10.08
CA TYR A 129 11.22 -1.76 11.48
C TYR A 129 11.09 -0.26 11.82
N ASP A 130 12.06 0.55 11.38
CA ASP A 130 12.04 2.00 11.63
C ASP A 130 10.84 2.68 10.97
N ILE A 131 10.42 2.19 9.79
CA ILE A 131 9.25 2.70 9.08
C ILE A 131 7.97 2.33 9.83
N GLU A 132 7.86 1.08 10.27
CA GLU A 132 6.68 0.59 10.99
C GLU A 132 6.54 1.27 12.37
N GLU A 133 7.64 1.41 13.13
CA GLU A 133 7.64 2.02 14.45
C GLU A 133 7.23 3.51 14.42
N ASN A 134 7.61 4.23 13.36
CA ASN A 134 7.32 5.66 13.20
C ASN A 134 6.06 5.94 12.36
N SER A 135 5.20 4.94 12.16
CA SER A 135 3.94 5.06 11.44
C SER A 135 2.75 4.83 12.38
N ARG A 136 1.66 5.60 12.16
CA ARG A 136 0.42 5.40 12.90
C ARG A 136 -0.19 4.03 12.63
N MET A 137 -0.83 3.44 13.64
CA MET A 137 -1.44 2.10 13.58
C MET A 137 -2.41 1.94 12.39
N GLU A 138 -3.20 2.95 12.08
CA GLU A 138 -4.12 2.91 10.95
C GLU A 138 -3.41 2.72 9.60
N ARG A 139 -2.22 3.35 9.43
CA ARG A 139 -1.38 3.19 8.24
C ARG A 139 -0.78 1.80 8.15
N LEU A 140 -0.35 1.27 9.30
CA LEU A 140 0.15 -0.11 9.38
C LEU A 140 -0.93 -1.13 9.01
N VAL A 141 -2.16 -0.97 9.52
CA VAL A 141 -3.28 -1.85 9.19
C VAL A 141 -3.58 -1.83 7.69
N ASP A 142 -3.63 -0.64 7.07
CA ASP A 142 -3.85 -0.52 5.63
C ASP A 142 -2.73 -1.18 4.83
N PHE A 143 -1.47 -0.96 5.20
CA PHE A 143 -0.31 -1.60 4.59
C PHE A 143 -0.36 -3.13 4.74
N LYS A 144 -0.56 -3.65 5.97
CA LYS A 144 -0.60 -5.11 6.22
C LYS A 144 -1.74 -5.81 5.47
N ARG A 145 -2.85 -5.11 5.19
CA ARG A 145 -3.94 -5.65 4.37
C ARG A 145 -3.48 -5.87 2.92
N VAL A 146 -2.81 -4.89 2.32
CA VAL A 146 -2.29 -4.98 0.94
C VAL A 146 -1.14 -5.99 0.86
N TYR A 147 -0.21 -5.96 1.82
CA TYR A 147 0.84 -6.97 1.93
C TYR A 147 0.28 -8.40 2.01
N GLY A 148 -0.71 -8.63 2.88
CA GLY A 148 -1.37 -9.93 3.00
C GLY A 148 -2.08 -10.37 1.72
N ALA A 149 -2.62 -9.44 0.92
CA ALA A 149 -3.19 -9.75 -0.38
C ALA A 149 -2.13 -10.23 -1.37
N SER A 150 -0.96 -9.59 -1.40
CA SER A 150 0.15 -10.03 -2.26
C SER A 150 0.71 -11.40 -1.87
N ILE A 151 0.76 -11.75 -0.58
CA ILE A 151 1.14 -13.11 -0.14
C ILE A 151 0.15 -14.15 -0.66
N ARG A 152 -1.17 -13.90 -0.52
CA ARG A 152 -2.20 -14.80 -1.07
C ARG A 152 -2.10 -14.94 -2.59
N ALA A 153 -1.70 -13.88 -3.29
CA ALA A 153 -1.47 -13.95 -4.74
C ALA A 153 -0.25 -14.82 -5.08
N VAL A 154 0.84 -14.79 -4.29
CA VAL A 154 1.96 -15.73 -4.43
C VAL A 154 1.51 -17.17 -4.19
N GLU A 155 0.74 -17.43 -3.12
CA GLU A 155 0.17 -18.76 -2.84
C GLU A 155 -0.69 -19.27 -4.02
N ALA A 156 -1.50 -18.38 -4.62
CA ALA A 156 -2.29 -18.70 -5.79
C ALA A 156 -1.42 -19.07 -7.02
N CYS A 157 -0.29 -18.39 -7.22
CA CYS A 157 0.68 -18.75 -8.25
C CYS A 157 1.29 -20.15 -8.00
N LEU A 158 1.68 -20.46 -6.76
CA LEU A 158 2.21 -21.77 -6.39
C LEU A 158 1.22 -22.89 -6.63
N ALA A 159 -0.08 -22.65 -6.43
CA ALA A 159 -1.14 -23.61 -6.70
C ALA A 159 -1.29 -23.99 -8.20
N ARG A 160 -0.65 -23.24 -9.12
CA ARG A 160 -0.63 -23.55 -10.58
C ARG A 160 0.49 -24.49 -11.00
N LEU A 161 1.38 -24.88 -10.08
CA LEU A 161 2.51 -25.75 -10.39
C LEU A 161 2.06 -27.16 -10.80
N VAL A 162 2.75 -27.70 -11.83
CA VAL A 162 2.59 -29.08 -12.30
C VAL A 162 3.98 -29.72 -12.37
N PRO A 163 4.26 -30.82 -11.65
CA PRO A 163 3.39 -31.42 -10.61
C PRO A 163 3.15 -30.45 -9.45
N PRO A 164 2.02 -30.57 -8.73
CA PRO A 164 1.73 -29.70 -7.60
C PRO A 164 2.79 -29.90 -6.52
N MET A 165 3.08 -28.82 -5.78
CA MET A 165 3.90 -28.88 -4.58
C MET A 165 3.11 -29.52 -3.44
N ASP A 166 3.76 -30.35 -2.63
CA ASP A 166 3.15 -30.79 -1.39
C ASP A 166 3.15 -29.66 -0.34
N ARG A 167 2.43 -29.88 0.77
CA ARG A 167 2.27 -28.83 1.80
C ARG A 167 3.59 -28.44 2.44
N ALA A 168 4.52 -29.38 2.62
CA ALA A 168 5.84 -29.11 3.22
C ALA A 168 6.77 -28.34 2.27
N GLU A 169 6.54 -28.45 0.95
CA GLU A 169 7.29 -27.69 -0.06
C GLU A 169 6.77 -26.25 -0.23
N GLN A 170 5.55 -25.93 0.26
CA GLN A 170 4.93 -24.60 0.17
C GLN A 170 5.25 -23.71 1.37
N GLU A 171 5.64 -24.27 2.50
CA GLU A 171 6.05 -23.57 3.74
C GLU A 171 7.53 -23.19 3.71
#